data_35e20156e6877a3b02b9eb32048857fb
#
_entry.id   35e20156e6877a3b02b9eb32048857fb
#
_cell.length_a   1.000
_cell.length_b   1.000
_cell.length_c   1.000
_cell.angle_alpha   90.00
_cell.angle_beta   90.00
_cell.angle_gamma   90.00
#
_symmetry.space_group_name_H-M   'P 1'
#
loop_
_entity.id
_entity.type
_entity.pdbx_description
1 polymer ?
#
loop_
_entity_poly.entity_id
_entity_poly.type
_entity_poly.pdbx_seq_one_letter_code
_entity_poly.pdbx_strand_id
1 'polypeptide(L)'
;MPIEGPLKELGIQDVLQMLDLSQKTGVLTVRSQRMMDEAVVHVVHGELAFASRRRSMRLLGQQLLRAGKLTEAELERALELQRKDPKQRLGAILLEMGSVDRRELDRQLRFQIEETIYDLLAWNEGYFRFEETDETPAGPIRVRVDSLLMEGARRLDEWTRLESRIPSPDCVPVLAPPDGSEGRIDLRPQEWELLAHVDGERDLRLIASDLGRSAFDVAKIAYGLTSMNLLRIRDRPVPVRNTELGQQLEALETLLQNGDLATAEQEARELQKSHPDRAELAVMAGRALAGQGRAHAAAASFDRAVALDPLAVDAHYHLGLVAVKSGDLERAAAAWNTFLQLSPGGERRSHVQRAVAAMAELKQAIESAPTE
;
A
#
# COMPACT_ATOMS: atom_id res chain seq x y z
N MET A 1 -0.59 -6.97 24.15
CA MET A 1 0.58 -6.50 23.39
C MET A 1 0.24 -6.59 21.92
N PRO A 2 0.56 -5.60 21.09
CA PRO A 2 0.37 -5.71 19.65
C PRO A 2 1.22 -6.88 19.11
N ILE A 3 0.68 -7.60 18.12
CA ILE A 3 1.42 -8.61 17.37
C ILE A 3 1.89 -7.90 16.11
N GLU A 4 3.20 -7.80 15.90
CA GLU A 4 3.75 -7.05 14.76
C GLU A 4 5.05 -7.67 14.26
N GLY A 5 5.33 -7.50 12.98
CA GLY A 5 6.53 -8.02 12.37
C GLY A 5 6.61 -7.77 10.86
N PRO A 6 7.78 -8.08 10.27
CA PRO A 6 7.96 -7.98 8.82
C PRO A 6 7.28 -9.14 8.09
N LEU A 7 6.66 -8.84 6.94
CA LEU A 7 5.99 -9.84 6.10
C LEU A 7 6.94 -10.91 5.52
N LYS A 8 8.24 -10.62 5.50
CA LYS A 8 9.27 -11.61 5.09
C LYS A 8 9.44 -12.75 6.08
N GLU A 9 9.17 -12.51 7.37
CA GLU A 9 9.29 -13.51 8.43
C GLU A 9 7.97 -14.24 8.66
N LEU A 10 6.87 -13.51 8.60
CA LEU A 10 5.52 -14.07 8.76
C LEU A 10 4.61 -13.46 7.68
N GLY A 11 4.26 -14.26 6.69
CA GLY A 11 3.42 -13.84 5.56
C GLY A 11 1.99 -13.49 6.01
N ILE A 12 1.30 -12.69 5.20
CA ILE A 12 -0.12 -12.34 5.46
C ILE A 12 -0.98 -13.58 5.64
N GLN A 13 -0.70 -14.63 4.88
CA GLN A 13 -1.40 -15.90 5.01
C GLN A 13 -1.30 -16.48 6.42
N ASP A 14 -0.08 -16.52 6.96
CA ASP A 14 0.19 -17.06 8.30
C ASP A 14 -0.41 -16.18 9.38
N VAL A 15 -0.34 -14.85 9.21
CA VAL A 15 -0.96 -13.88 10.13
C VAL A 15 -2.47 -14.09 10.20
N LEU A 16 -3.15 -14.15 9.05
CA LEU A 16 -4.60 -14.34 9.01
C LEU A 16 -5.00 -15.69 9.60
N GLN A 17 -4.26 -16.75 9.29
CA GLN A 17 -4.50 -18.08 9.83
C GLN A 17 -4.30 -18.12 11.37
N MET A 18 -3.26 -17.45 11.86
CA MET A 18 -3.03 -17.31 13.31
C MET A 18 -4.16 -16.58 14.01
N LEU A 19 -4.68 -15.48 13.42
CA LEU A 19 -5.79 -14.72 13.97
C LEU A 19 -7.09 -15.52 13.98
N ASP A 20 -7.34 -16.32 12.93
CA ASP A 20 -8.49 -17.22 12.85
C ASP A 20 -8.42 -18.33 13.91
N LEU A 21 -7.31 -19.07 13.97
CA LEU A 21 -7.11 -20.15 14.94
C LEU A 21 -7.19 -19.67 16.40
N SER A 22 -6.69 -18.47 16.68
CA SER A 22 -6.75 -17.87 18.02
C SER A 22 -8.02 -17.08 18.30
N GLN A 23 -8.98 -17.06 17.36
CA GLN A 23 -10.28 -16.37 17.47
C GLN A 23 -10.14 -14.90 17.93
N LYS A 24 -9.09 -14.22 17.43
CA LYS A 24 -8.76 -12.85 17.83
C LYS A 24 -9.77 -11.84 17.29
N THR A 25 -9.96 -10.76 18.05
CA THR A 25 -10.75 -9.60 17.63
C THR A 25 -9.86 -8.36 17.69
N GLY A 26 -9.83 -7.56 16.62
CA GLY A 26 -8.97 -6.39 16.53
C GLY A 26 -8.78 -5.85 15.13
N VAL A 27 -7.77 -5.02 14.97
CA VAL A 27 -7.42 -4.34 13.72
C VAL A 27 -6.03 -4.77 13.27
N LEU A 28 -5.95 -5.33 12.08
CA LEU A 28 -4.70 -5.64 11.41
C LEU A 28 -4.40 -4.52 10.40
N THR A 29 -3.29 -3.82 10.62
CA THR A 29 -2.75 -2.84 9.68
C THR A 29 -1.56 -3.45 8.96
N VAL A 30 -1.54 -3.38 7.64
CA VAL A 30 -0.45 -3.88 6.80
C VAL A 30 0.06 -2.75 5.93
N ARG A 31 1.38 -2.52 5.92
CA ARG A 31 2.03 -1.47 5.14
C ARG A 31 3.11 -2.07 4.24
N SER A 32 3.15 -1.64 3.00
CA SER A 32 4.21 -1.98 2.05
C SER A 32 4.76 -0.72 1.40
N GLN A 33 6.07 -0.51 1.55
CA GLN A 33 6.76 0.60 0.87
C GLN A 33 6.90 0.34 -0.63
N ARG A 34 7.18 -0.90 -1.03
CA ARG A 34 7.28 -1.25 -2.44
C ARG A 34 5.99 -0.95 -3.19
N MET A 35 4.85 -1.27 -2.57
CA MET A 35 3.53 -0.98 -3.14
C MET A 35 3.08 0.46 -2.84
N MET A 36 3.81 1.18 -1.98
CA MET A 36 3.44 2.50 -1.44
C MET A 36 1.98 2.53 -0.98
N ASP A 37 1.56 1.52 -0.26
CA ASP A 37 0.16 1.32 0.11
C ASP A 37 0.02 0.78 1.54
N GLU A 38 -1.13 1.02 2.11
CA GLU A 38 -1.53 0.58 3.44
C GLU A 38 -2.90 -0.07 3.36
N ALA A 39 -3.06 -1.17 4.05
CA ALA A 39 -4.33 -1.85 4.19
C ALA A 39 -4.71 -1.97 5.66
N VAL A 40 -6.00 -1.83 5.93
CA VAL A 40 -6.61 -2.02 7.24
C VAL A 40 -7.64 -3.12 7.13
N VAL A 41 -7.51 -4.12 8.00
CA VAL A 41 -8.40 -5.29 8.07
C VAL A 41 -8.95 -5.41 9.48
N HIS A 42 -10.26 -5.40 9.63
CA HIS A 42 -10.91 -5.64 10.91
C HIS A 42 -11.27 -7.11 11.04
N VAL A 43 -10.81 -7.71 12.10
CA VAL A 43 -11.03 -9.12 12.43
C VAL A 43 -11.94 -9.21 13.65
N VAL A 44 -12.92 -10.11 13.63
CA VAL A 44 -13.87 -10.34 14.71
C VAL A 44 -14.02 -11.83 14.91
N HIS A 45 -13.57 -12.33 16.05
CA HIS A 45 -13.53 -13.76 16.37
C HIS A 45 -12.90 -14.58 15.23
N GLY A 46 -11.74 -14.11 14.73
CA GLY A 46 -11.00 -14.75 13.64
C GLY A 46 -11.55 -14.49 12.25
N GLU A 47 -12.80 -14.06 12.09
CA GLU A 47 -13.42 -13.80 10.79
C GLU A 47 -13.20 -12.34 10.34
N LEU A 48 -13.14 -12.11 9.04
CA LEU A 48 -12.94 -10.79 8.48
C LEU A 48 -14.26 -10.02 8.39
N ALA A 49 -14.31 -8.87 9.04
CA ALA A 49 -15.49 -8.02 9.10
C ALA A 49 -15.43 -6.81 8.16
N PHE A 50 -14.22 -6.38 7.82
CA PHE A 50 -13.96 -5.25 6.93
C PHE A 50 -12.53 -5.33 6.42
N ALA A 51 -12.31 -4.87 5.20
CA ALA A 51 -10.97 -4.66 4.66
C ALA A 51 -10.98 -3.47 3.70
N SER A 52 -9.93 -2.65 3.77
CA SER A 52 -9.74 -1.53 2.86
C SER A 52 -8.26 -1.30 2.60
N ARG A 53 -7.94 -0.72 1.45
CA ARG A 53 -6.59 -0.24 1.09
C ARG A 53 -6.63 1.26 0.85
N ARG A 54 -5.60 1.97 1.27
CA ARG A 54 -5.49 3.43 1.10
C ARG A 54 -5.49 3.84 -0.37
N ARG A 55 -4.84 3.06 -1.24
CA ARG A 55 -4.80 3.28 -2.70
C ARG A 55 -5.96 2.64 -3.46
N SER A 56 -6.87 1.97 -2.78
CA SER A 56 -8.01 1.38 -3.47
C SER A 56 -8.93 2.50 -3.97
N MET A 57 -9.04 2.61 -5.29
CA MET A 57 -10.05 3.45 -5.94
C MET A 57 -11.47 2.85 -5.84
N ARG A 58 -11.60 1.72 -5.14
CA ARG A 58 -12.87 1.00 -4.97
C ARG A 58 -13.67 1.58 -3.81
N LEU A 59 -14.08 2.83 -3.93
CA LEU A 59 -15.04 3.40 -3.01
C LEU A 59 -16.40 2.74 -3.24
N LEU A 60 -17.05 2.26 -2.18
CA LEU A 60 -18.35 1.58 -2.22
C LEU A 60 -19.38 2.29 -3.10
N GLY A 61 -19.48 3.63 -2.97
CA GLY A 61 -20.41 4.43 -3.76
C GLY A 61 -20.14 4.36 -5.25
N GLN A 62 -18.87 4.40 -5.66
CA GLN A 62 -18.49 4.30 -7.06
C GLN A 62 -18.71 2.89 -7.62
N GLN A 63 -18.48 1.85 -6.82
CA GLN A 63 -18.75 0.48 -7.23
C GLN A 63 -20.25 0.24 -7.48
N LEU A 64 -21.11 0.75 -6.57
CA LEU A 64 -22.55 0.66 -6.74
C LEU A 64 -23.05 1.46 -7.94
N LEU A 65 -22.47 2.65 -8.18
CA LEU A 65 -22.78 3.48 -9.35
C LEU A 65 -22.44 2.74 -10.66
N ARG A 66 -21.21 2.18 -10.76
CA ARG A 66 -20.76 1.42 -11.95
C ARG A 66 -21.54 0.14 -12.17
N ALA A 67 -21.94 -0.54 -11.09
CA ALA A 67 -22.83 -1.70 -11.14
C ALA A 67 -24.26 -1.33 -11.54
N GLY A 68 -24.58 -0.05 -11.79
CA GLY A 68 -25.93 0.42 -12.11
C GLY A 68 -26.94 0.23 -10.98
N LYS A 69 -26.45 0.11 -9.74
CA LYS A 69 -27.25 -0.08 -8.53
C LYS A 69 -27.51 1.20 -7.76
N LEU A 70 -26.87 2.27 -8.19
CA LEU A 70 -26.98 3.61 -7.61
C LEU A 70 -26.89 4.63 -8.75
N THR A 71 -27.62 5.70 -8.67
CA THR A 71 -27.50 6.84 -9.58
C THR A 71 -26.52 7.88 -9.02
N GLU A 72 -25.97 8.75 -9.87
CA GLU A 72 -25.10 9.84 -9.44
C GLU A 72 -25.78 10.75 -8.42
N ALA A 73 -27.03 11.11 -8.66
CA ALA A 73 -27.83 11.95 -7.77
C ALA A 73 -28.04 11.33 -6.38
N GLU A 74 -28.26 10.01 -6.32
CA GLU A 74 -28.40 9.31 -5.04
C GLU A 74 -27.07 9.22 -4.30
N LEU A 75 -25.98 8.98 -5.02
CA LEU A 75 -24.62 8.98 -4.42
C LEU A 75 -24.27 10.37 -3.85
N GLU A 76 -24.52 11.42 -4.61
CA GLU A 76 -24.23 12.79 -4.18
C GLU A 76 -25.04 13.15 -2.93
N ARG A 77 -26.33 12.80 -2.92
CA ARG A 77 -27.19 13.00 -1.75
C ARG A 77 -26.74 12.22 -0.52
N ALA A 78 -26.30 10.98 -0.71
CA ALA A 78 -25.76 10.16 0.38
C ALA A 78 -24.45 10.73 0.94
N LEU A 79 -23.55 11.24 0.08
CA LEU A 79 -22.32 11.92 0.48
C LEU A 79 -22.58 13.24 1.22
N GLU A 80 -23.60 13.99 0.83
CA GLU A 80 -24.04 15.19 1.58
C GLU A 80 -24.52 14.85 2.99
N LEU A 81 -25.30 13.78 3.14
CA LEU A 81 -25.74 13.30 4.45
C LEU A 81 -24.55 12.85 5.31
N GLN A 82 -23.60 12.13 4.72
CA GLN A 82 -22.38 11.71 5.40
C GLN A 82 -21.53 12.89 5.87
N ARG A 83 -21.45 13.97 5.10
CA ARG A 83 -20.75 15.21 5.52
C ARG A 83 -21.39 15.88 6.74
N LYS A 84 -22.72 15.73 6.91
CA LYS A 84 -23.44 16.26 8.07
C LYS A 84 -23.24 15.40 9.32
N ASP A 85 -23.13 14.09 9.15
CA ASP A 85 -22.80 13.13 10.21
C ASP A 85 -21.64 12.19 9.78
N PRO A 86 -20.38 12.59 10.01
CA PRO A 86 -19.22 11.83 9.61
C PRO A 86 -19.08 10.45 10.33
N LYS A 87 -19.84 10.24 11.40
CA LYS A 87 -19.85 8.96 12.11
C LYS A 87 -20.68 7.90 11.39
N GLN A 88 -21.65 8.33 10.57
CA GLN A 88 -22.51 7.42 9.83
C GLN A 88 -21.79 6.93 8.57
N ARG A 89 -21.82 5.62 8.34
CA ARG A 89 -21.18 5.01 7.17
C ARG A 89 -22.04 5.15 5.93
N LEU A 90 -21.42 5.39 4.79
CA LEU A 90 -22.11 5.55 3.50
C LEU A 90 -23.10 4.41 3.21
N GLY A 91 -22.71 3.16 3.49
CA GLY A 91 -23.59 1.99 3.29
C GLY A 91 -24.86 2.04 4.15
N ALA A 92 -24.78 2.54 5.40
CA ALA A 92 -25.94 2.70 6.26
C ALA A 92 -26.88 3.78 5.71
N ILE A 93 -26.32 4.91 5.28
CA ILE A 93 -27.10 6.01 4.66
C ILE A 93 -27.84 5.52 3.42
N LEU A 94 -27.16 4.78 2.54
CA LEU A 94 -27.75 4.24 1.31
C LEU A 94 -28.90 3.27 1.59
N LEU A 95 -28.80 2.45 2.64
CA LEU A 95 -29.88 1.58 3.11
C LEU A 95 -31.06 2.38 3.66
N GLU A 96 -30.82 3.39 4.49
CA GLU A 96 -31.85 4.25 5.05
C GLU A 96 -32.58 5.05 3.97
N MET A 97 -31.86 5.48 2.94
CA MET A 97 -32.46 6.14 1.76
C MET A 97 -33.26 5.18 0.88
N GLY A 98 -33.11 3.86 1.08
CA GLY A 98 -33.71 2.85 0.22
C GLY A 98 -33.13 2.79 -1.21
N SER A 99 -31.99 3.45 -1.43
CA SER A 99 -31.32 3.49 -2.74
C SER A 99 -30.64 2.17 -3.11
N VAL A 100 -30.27 1.37 -2.10
CA VAL A 100 -29.63 0.05 -2.27
C VAL A 100 -30.27 -0.94 -1.32
N ASP A 101 -30.51 -2.16 -1.80
CA ASP A 101 -31.00 -3.23 -0.93
C ASP A 101 -29.87 -3.87 -0.10
N ARG A 102 -30.24 -4.51 1.01
CA ARG A 102 -29.30 -5.11 1.94
C ARG A 102 -28.43 -6.18 1.28
N ARG A 103 -29.01 -6.99 0.40
CA ARG A 103 -28.29 -8.11 -0.24
C ARG A 103 -27.23 -7.60 -1.20
N GLU A 104 -27.54 -6.52 -1.93
CA GLU A 104 -26.57 -5.91 -2.83
C GLU A 104 -25.43 -5.25 -2.07
N LEU A 105 -25.73 -4.50 -0.99
CA LEU A 105 -24.72 -3.92 -0.13
C LEU A 105 -23.80 -5.00 0.46
N ASP A 106 -24.38 -6.08 0.99
CA ASP A 106 -23.64 -7.19 1.58
C ASP A 106 -22.74 -7.87 0.53
N ARG A 107 -23.20 -8.01 -0.72
CA ARG A 107 -22.40 -8.55 -1.84
C ARG A 107 -21.20 -7.65 -2.15
N GLN A 108 -21.40 -6.34 -2.24
CA GLN A 108 -20.34 -5.39 -2.58
C GLN A 108 -19.30 -5.29 -1.45
N LEU A 109 -19.73 -5.29 -0.20
CA LEU A 109 -18.83 -5.28 0.93
C LEU A 109 -18.01 -6.58 1.03
N ARG A 110 -18.65 -7.74 0.78
CA ARG A 110 -17.92 -9.03 0.70
C ARG A 110 -16.89 -8.99 -0.41
N PHE A 111 -17.26 -8.56 -1.60
CA PHE A 111 -16.34 -8.42 -2.74
C PHE A 111 -15.17 -7.50 -2.41
N GLN A 112 -15.43 -6.38 -1.72
CA GLN A 112 -14.36 -5.47 -1.28
C GLN A 112 -13.38 -6.14 -0.32
N ILE A 113 -13.88 -6.91 0.66
CA ILE A 113 -13.04 -7.65 1.61
C ILE A 113 -12.20 -8.68 0.84
N GLU A 114 -12.83 -9.51 0.02
CA GLU A 114 -12.18 -10.58 -0.75
C GLU A 114 -11.06 -10.03 -1.63
N GLU A 115 -11.34 -9.03 -2.44
CA GLU A 115 -10.35 -8.43 -3.35
C GLU A 115 -9.20 -7.73 -2.59
N THR A 116 -9.50 -7.10 -1.44
CA THR A 116 -8.46 -6.51 -0.60
C THR A 116 -7.53 -7.57 -0.05
N ILE A 117 -8.06 -8.69 0.40
CA ILE A 117 -7.25 -9.79 0.92
C ILE A 117 -6.44 -10.45 -0.19
N TYR A 118 -7.02 -10.69 -1.39
CA TYR A 118 -6.26 -11.26 -2.52
C TYR A 118 -5.11 -10.35 -2.95
N ASP A 119 -5.33 -9.04 -2.95
CA ASP A 119 -4.25 -8.07 -3.19
C ASP A 119 -3.16 -8.18 -2.10
N LEU A 120 -3.53 -8.31 -0.82
CA LEU A 120 -2.59 -8.43 0.30
C LEU A 120 -1.79 -9.74 0.28
N LEU A 121 -2.39 -10.85 -0.14
CA LEU A 121 -1.71 -12.15 -0.26
C LEU A 121 -0.54 -12.11 -1.26
N ALA A 122 -0.56 -11.18 -2.21
CA ALA A 122 0.53 -10.94 -3.14
C ALA A 122 1.67 -10.08 -2.54
N TRP A 123 1.48 -9.53 -1.33
CA TRP A 123 2.52 -8.72 -0.67
C TRP A 123 3.51 -9.63 0.07
N ASN A 124 4.72 -9.73 -0.44
CA ASN A 124 5.82 -10.49 0.16
C ASN A 124 6.83 -9.59 0.88
N GLU A 125 6.61 -8.28 0.90
CA GLU A 125 7.42 -7.27 1.58
C GLU A 125 6.52 -6.25 2.26
N GLY A 126 6.92 -5.82 3.47
CA GLY A 126 6.17 -4.87 4.26
C GLY A 126 6.19 -5.23 5.74
N TYR A 127 5.35 -4.57 6.48
CA TYR A 127 5.21 -4.74 7.92
C TYR A 127 3.74 -4.85 8.29
N PHE A 128 3.42 -5.74 9.21
CA PHE A 128 2.09 -5.85 9.77
C PHE A 128 2.08 -5.52 11.25
N ARG A 129 0.96 -5.01 11.72
CA ARG A 129 0.66 -4.76 13.13
C ARG A 129 -0.80 -5.09 13.41
N PHE A 130 -1.01 -5.96 14.36
CA PHE A 130 -2.33 -6.32 14.85
C PHE A 130 -2.52 -5.76 16.27
N GLU A 131 -3.58 -5.01 16.47
CA GLU A 131 -3.99 -4.45 17.77
C GLU A 131 -5.32 -5.06 18.17
N GLU A 132 -5.34 -5.72 19.33
CA GLU A 132 -6.58 -6.23 19.91
C GLU A 132 -7.45 -5.05 20.35
N THR A 133 -8.72 -5.07 19.98
CA THR A 133 -9.70 -4.07 20.42
C THR A 133 -11.08 -4.69 20.50
N ASP A 134 -11.83 -4.30 21.53
CA ASP A 134 -13.24 -4.67 21.67
C ASP A 134 -14.16 -3.80 20.79
N GLU A 135 -13.64 -2.70 20.27
CA GLU A 135 -14.36 -1.85 19.32
C GLU A 135 -14.36 -2.50 17.94
N THR A 136 -15.39 -3.25 17.66
CA THR A 136 -15.57 -3.86 16.34
C THR A 136 -16.42 -2.96 15.44
N PRO A 137 -16.05 -2.82 14.15
CA PRO A 137 -16.93 -2.13 13.24
C PRO A 137 -18.27 -2.88 13.15
N ALA A 138 -19.35 -2.19 13.43
CA ALA A 138 -20.69 -2.72 13.26
C ALA A 138 -20.95 -2.97 11.77
N GLY A 139 -20.68 -4.18 11.32
CA GLY A 139 -20.98 -4.66 9.97
C GLY A 139 -21.54 -6.08 10.07
N PRO A 140 -22.54 -6.43 9.24
CA PRO A 140 -23.19 -7.75 9.30
C PRO A 140 -22.36 -8.84 8.62
N ILE A 141 -21.32 -8.44 7.87
CA ILE A 141 -20.56 -9.35 7.04
C ILE A 141 -19.45 -9.99 7.86
N ARG A 142 -19.35 -11.29 7.69
CA ARG A 142 -18.23 -12.10 8.17
C ARG A 142 -17.76 -12.97 7.02
N VAL A 143 -16.47 -12.95 6.78
CA VAL A 143 -15.84 -13.75 5.73
C VAL A 143 -14.80 -14.64 6.40
N ARG A 144 -14.94 -15.94 6.16
CA ARG A 144 -14.03 -16.95 6.74
C ARG A 144 -12.67 -16.90 6.06
N VAL A 145 -11.63 -16.94 6.87
CA VAL A 145 -10.24 -16.90 6.41
C VAL A 145 -9.90 -18.11 5.52
N ASP A 146 -10.30 -19.32 5.92
CA ASP A 146 -10.00 -20.55 5.17
C ASP A 146 -10.35 -20.46 3.68
N SER A 147 -11.59 -20.02 3.38
CA SER A 147 -12.07 -19.94 2.00
C SER A 147 -11.29 -18.88 1.19
N LEU A 148 -10.90 -17.79 1.83
CA LEU A 148 -10.09 -16.76 1.19
C LEU A 148 -8.66 -17.23 0.91
N LEU A 149 -8.05 -17.95 1.85
CA LEU A 149 -6.69 -18.48 1.67
C LEU A 149 -6.64 -19.52 0.57
N MET A 150 -7.63 -20.41 0.49
CA MET A 150 -7.71 -21.42 -0.59
C MET A 150 -7.85 -20.75 -1.97
N GLU A 151 -8.78 -19.81 -2.11
CA GLU A 151 -8.97 -19.09 -3.36
C GLU A 151 -7.77 -18.18 -3.68
N GLY A 152 -7.17 -17.54 -2.67
CA GLY A 152 -5.96 -16.75 -2.83
C GLY A 152 -4.77 -17.56 -3.35
N ALA A 153 -4.53 -18.75 -2.79
CA ALA A 153 -3.49 -19.67 -3.26
C ALA A 153 -3.73 -20.07 -4.72
N ARG A 154 -4.97 -20.43 -5.09
CA ARG A 154 -5.34 -20.73 -6.47
C ARG A 154 -5.05 -19.56 -7.41
N ARG A 155 -5.40 -18.32 -7.01
CA ARG A 155 -5.15 -17.12 -7.82
C ARG A 155 -3.66 -16.83 -7.97
N LEU A 156 -2.85 -17.05 -6.94
CA LEU A 156 -1.40 -16.90 -7.00
C LEU A 156 -0.76 -17.90 -7.98
N ASP A 157 -1.19 -19.16 -7.94
CA ASP A 157 -0.74 -20.19 -8.89
C ASP A 157 -1.12 -19.84 -10.33
N GLU A 158 -2.35 -19.41 -10.56
CA GLU A 158 -2.77 -18.96 -11.89
C GLU A 158 -2.02 -17.69 -12.32
N TRP A 159 -1.74 -16.76 -11.39
CA TRP A 159 -1.00 -15.53 -11.70
C TRP A 159 0.39 -15.82 -12.24
N THR A 160 1.10 -16.82 -11.71
CA THR A 160 2.41 -17.25 -12.20
C THR A 160 2.41 -17.56 -13.70
N ARG A 161 1.28 -18.04 -14.22
CA ARG A 161 1.10 -18.31 -15.66
C ARG A 161 0.81 -17.03 -16.45
N LEU A 162 0.13 -16.08 -15.85
CA LEU A 162 -0.20 -14.79 -16.48
C LEU A 162 1.01 -13.86 -16.53
N GLU A 163 1.90 -13.91 -15.54
CA GLU A 163 2.99 -12.98 -15.31
C GLU A 163 3.92 -12.80 -16.52
N SER A 164 4.10 -13.86 -17.32
CA SER A 164 4.91 -13.80 -18.54
C SER A 164 4.43 -12.77 -19.58
N ARG A 165 3.15 -12.40 -19.55
CA ARG A 165 2.54 -11.43 -20.48
C ARG A 165 1.86 -10.28 -19.76
N ILE A 166 1.36 -10.51 -18.55
CA ILE A 166 0.70 -9.54 -17.69
C ILE A 166 1.47 -9.46 -16.37
N PRO A 167 2.55 -8.67 -16.30
CA PRO A 167 3.43 -8.63 -15.12
C PRO A 167 2.71 -8.21 -13.83
N SER A 168 1.75 -7.31 -13.95
CA SER A 168 0.94 -6.84 -12.82
C SER A 168 -0.42 -6.30 -13.27
N PRO A 169 -1.42 -6.19 -12.40
CA PRO A 169 -2.68 -5.51 -12.73
C PRO A 169 -2.52 -4.00 -12.99
N ASP A 170 -1.38 -3.42 -12.62
CA ASP A 170 -1.08 -2.00 -12.79
C ASP A 170 -0.48 -1.69 -14.19
N CYS A 171 -0.33 -2.70 -15.06
CA CYS A 171 0.11 -2.50 -16.43
C CYS A 171 -1.01 -1.92 -17.31
N VAL A 172 -0.61 -1.17 -18.34
CA VAL A 172 -1.52 -0.48 -19.26
C VAL A 172 -1.68 -1.30 -20.54
N PRO A 173 -2.90 -1.80 -20.85
CA PRO A 173 -3.16 -2.44 -22.13
C PRO A 173 -3.26 -1.40 -23.24
N VAL A 174 -2.70 -1.71 -24.39
CA VAL A 174 -2.83 -0.93 -25.63
C VAL A 174 -3.28 -1.85 -26.75
N LEU A 175 -4.10 -1.33 -27.66
CA LEU A 175 -4.50 -2.09 -28.84
C LEU A 175 -3.26 -2.41 -29.70
N ALA A 176 -3.13 -3.65 -30.12
CA ALA A 176 -2.07 -4.03 -31.04
C ALA A 176 -2.38 -3.45 -32.44
N PRO A 177 -1.37 -2.98 -33.20
CA PRO A 177 -1.58 -2.57 -34.57
C PRO A 177 -2.10 -3.77 -35.39
N PRO A 178 -3.01 -3.55 -36.37
CA PRO A 178 -3.49 -4.61 -37.23
C PRO A 178 -2.32 -5.23 -37.98
N ASP A 179 -2.23 -6.54 -37.96
CA ASP A 179 -1.16 -7.29 -38.63
C ASP A 179 -1.42 -7.54 -40.11
N GLY A 180 -2.49 -6.92 -40.64
CA GLY A 180 -2.89 -7.05 -42.06
C GLY A 180 -3.55 -8.38 -42.41
N SER A 181 -3.75 -9.28 -41.42
CA SER A 181 -4.51 -10.50 -41.65
C SER A 181 -6.03 -10.17 -41.69
N GLU A 182 -6.70 -10.42 -42.81
CA GLU A 182 -8.16 -10.31 -42.94
C GLU A 182 -8.91 -11.46 -42.24
N GLY A 183 -8.42 -11.93 -41.12
CA GLY A 183 -9.04 -13.00 -40.34
C GLY A 183 -10.25 -12.50 -39.55
N ARG A 184 -11.35 -13.23 -39.63
CA ARG A 184 -12.51 -13.01 -38.77
C ARG A 184 -12.16 -13.51 -37.36
N ILE A 185 -12.09 -12.59 -36.39
CA ILE A 185 -11.80 -12.92 -34.99
C ILE A 185 -13.12 -13.08 -34.26
N ASP A 186 -13.37 -14.27 -33.71
CA ASP A 186 -14.55 -14.55 -32.90
C ASP A 186 -14.20 -14.29 -31.44
N LEU A 187 -14.72 -13.20 -30.88
CA LEU A 187 -14.48 -12.76 -29.51
C LEU A 187 -15.70 -12.99 -28.64
N ARG A 188 -15.47 -13.42 -27.41
CA ARG A 188 -16.49 -13.52 -26.38
C ARG A 188 -16.98 -12.13 -25.95
N PRO A 189 -18.22 -12.01 -25.45
CA PRO A 189 -18.73 -10.70 -25.00
C PRO A 189 -17.83 -9.98 -24.02
N GLN A 190 -17.22 -10.70 -23.07
CA GLN A 190 -16.30 -10.14 -22.07
C GLN A 190 -14.96 -9.65 -22.66
N GLU A 191 -14.52 -10.24 -23.77
CA GLU A 191 -13.32 -9.83 -24.49
C GLU A 191 -13.57 -8.53 -25.26
N TRP A 192 -14.73 -8.42 -25.90
CA TRP A 192 -15.21 -7.17 -26.52
C TRP A 192 -15.37 -6.06 -25.50
N GLU A 193 -15.95 -6.36 -24.33
CA GLU A 193 -16.14 -5.41 -23.25
C GLU A 193 -14.80 -4.84 -22.76
N LEU A 194 -13.78 -5.69 -22.59
CA LEU A 194 -12.44 -5.25 -22.24
C LEU A 194 -11.82 -4.38 -23.34
N LEU A 195 -11.85 -4.81 -24.60
CA LEU A 195 -11.30 -4.06 -25.73
C LEU A 195 -11.92 -2.66 -25.86
N ALA A 196 -13.22 -2.53 -25.61
CA ALA A 196 -13.92 -1.24 -25.63
C ALA A 196 -13.45 -0.26 -24.53
N HIS A 197 -12.84 -0.77 -23.47
CA HIS A 197 -12.31 0.05 -22.35
C HIS A 197 -10.81 0.33 -22.47
N VAL A 198 -10.12 -0.24 -23.48
CA VAL A 198 -8.69 -0.02 -23.70
C VAL A 198 -8.47 1.30 -24.41
N ASP A 199 -7.95 2.28 -23.70
CA ASP A 199 -7.60 3.62 -24.20
C ASP A 199 -6.07 3.87 -24.28
N GLY A 200 -5.28 2.92 -23.76
CA GLY A 200 -3.84 3.05 -23.67
C GLY A 200 -3.33 3.95 -22.53
N GLU A 201 -4.21 4.39 -21.63
CA GLU A 201 -3.90 5.25 -20.48
C GLU A 201 -4.23 4.58 -19.16
N ARG A 202 -5.41 3.93 -19.07
CA ARG A 202 -5.86 3.22 -17.86
C ARG A 202 -5.18 1.86 -17.73
N ASP A 203 -4.76 1.53 -16.50
CA ASP A 203 -4.26 0.20 -16.17
C ASP A 203 -5.40 -0.82 -16.04
N LEU A 204 -5.05 -2.10 -16.03
CA LEU A 204 -6.03 -3.19 -15.93
C LEU A 204 -6.85 -3.12 -14.62
N ARG A 205 -6.28 -2.56 -13.54
CA ARG A 205 -6.99 -2.39 -12.27
C ARG A 205 -8.10 -1.34 -12.38
N LEU A 206 -7.84 -0.22 -13.04
CA LEU A 206 -8.84 0.81 -13.31
C LEU A 206 -9.93 0.27 -14.23
N ILE A 207 -9.56 -0.39 -15.32
CA ILE A 207 -10.51 -1.01 -16.24
C ILE A 207 -11.35 -2.06 -15.51
N ALA A 208 -10.75 -2.90 -14.66
CA ALA A 208 -11.48 -3.87 -13.86
C ALA A 208 -12.50 -3.22 -12.93
N SER A 209 -12.11 -2.10 -12.31
CA SER A 209 -13.02 -1.30 -11.49
C SER A 209 -14.19 -0.75 -12.31
N ASP A 210 -13.95 -0.27 -13.53
CA ASP A 210 -14.98 0.25 -14.43
C ASP A 210 -15.95 -0.84 -14.91
N LEU A 211 -15.43 -2.05 -15.12
CA LEU A 211 -16.22 -3.23 -15.49
C LEU A 211 -16.92 -3.90 -14.30
N GLY A 212 -16.70 -3.46 -13.06
CA GLY A 212 -17.22 -4.11 -11.86
C GLY A 212 -16.70 -5.54 -11.66
N ARG A 213 -15.47 -5.83 -12.17
CA ARG A 213 -14.83 -7.14 -12.13
C ARG A 213 -13.60 -7.15 -11.23
N SER A 214 -13.11 -8.33 -10.88
CA SER A 214 -11.81 -8.45 -10.22
C SER A 214 -10.68 -8.09 -11.18
N ALA A 215 -9.60 -7.50 -10.66
CA ALA A 215 -8.41 -7.23 -11.46
C ALA A 215 -7.79 -8.52 -12.02
N PHE A 216 -7.91 -9.61 -11.28
CA PHE A 216 -7.47 -10.93 -11.70
C PHE A 216 -8.25 -11.47 -12.91
N ASP A 217 -9.59 -11.37 -12.91
CA ASP A 217 -10.41 -11.83 -14.04
C ASP A 217 -10.15 -11.01 -15.30
N VAL A 218 -9.98 -9.69 -15.15
CA VAL A 218 -9.62 -8.81 -16.28
C VAL A 218 -8.22 -9.14 -16.80
N ALA A 219 -7.25 -9.42 -15.93
CA ALA A 219 -5.92 -9.85 -16.34
C ALA A 219 -5.94 -11.19 -17.12
N LYS A 220 -6.81 -12.14 -16.75
CA LYS A 220 -7.01 -13.39 -17.51
C LYS A 220 -7.55 -13.12 -18.91
N ILE A 221 -8.53 -12.24 -19.03
CA ILE A 221 -9.09 -11.84 -20.35
C ILE A 221 -8.01 -11.16 -21.16
N ALA A 222 -7.27 -10.20 -20.57
CA ALA A 222 -6.18 -9.48 -21.21
C ALA A 222 -5.07 -10.44 -21.68
N TYR A 223 -4.73 -11.46 -20.89
CA TYR A 223 -3.77 -12.51 -21.25
C TYR A 223 -4.23 -13.26 -22.52
N GLY A 224 -5.50 -13.64 -22.60
CA GLY A 224 -6.05 -14.25 -23.81
C GLY A 224 -5.94 -13.35 -25.03
N LEU A 225 -6.29 -12.08 -24.88
CA LEU A 225 -6.21 -11.08 -25.97
C LEU A 225 -4.76 -10.76 -26.38
N THR A 226 -3.81 -10.76 -25.44
CA THR A 226 -2.37 -10.63 -25.78
C THR A 226 -1.85 -11.87 -26.50
N SER A 227 -2.36 -13.05 -26.17
CA SER A 227 -2.01 -14.31 -26.85
C SER A 227 -2.51 -14.34 -28.29
N MET A 228 -3.63 -13.67 -28.58
CA MET A 228 -4.18 -13.46 -29.91
C MET A 228 -3.59 -12.24 -30.65
N ASN A 229 -2.60 -11.60 -30.09
CA ASN A 229 -1.97 -10.38 -30.62
C ASN A 229 -2.93 -9.20 -30.84
N LEU A 230 -4.04 -9.14 -30.08
CA LEU A 230 -5.01 -8.05 -30.11
C LEU A 230 -4.66 -6.94 -29.11
N LEU A 231 -3.98 -7.30 -28.03
CA LEU A 231 -3.47 -6.39 -27.03
C LEU A 231 -1.95 -6.52 -26.89
N ARG A 232 -1.31 -5.41 -26.56
CA ARG A 232 0.06 -5.36 -26.02
C ARG A 232 0.00 -4.75 -24.64
N ILE A 233 0.91 -5.17 -23.77
CA ILE A 233 1.06 -4.60 -22.46
C ILE A 233 2.21 -3.62 -22.49
N ARG A 234 1.94 -2.41 -22.03
CA ARG A 234 2.96 -1.40 -21.80
C ARG A 234 3.19 -1.32 -20.29
N ASP A 235 4.44 -1.50 -19.87
CA ASP A 235 4.79 -1.18 -18.49
C ASP A 235 4.46 0.28 -18.24
N ARG A 236 3.60 0.52 -17.28
CA ARG A 236 3.37 1.88 -16.83
C ARG A 236 4.69 2.33 -16.18
N PRO A 237 5.36 3.36 -16.68
CA PRO A 237 6.35 4.01 -15.85
C PRO A 237 5.63 4.35 -14.56
N VAL A 238 6.17 3.91 -13.42
CA VAL A 238 5.61 4.24 -12.10
C VAL A 238 5.21 5.71 -12.17
N PRO A 239 3.95 6.10 -12.00
CA PRO A 239 3.57 7.47 -12.19
C PRO A 239 4.34 8.26 -11.14
N VAL A 240 5.35 8.99 -11.60
CA VAL A 240 5.85 10.16 -10.88
C VAL A 240 4.58 10.99 -10.68
N ARG A 241 4.18 11.11 -9.44
CA ARG A 241 2.89 11.68 -9.07
C ARG A 241 2.71 13.04 -9.73
N ASN A 242 1.86 13.13 -10.73
CA ASN A 242 1.31 14.39 -11.23
C ASN A 242 0.26 14.95 -10.24
N THR A 243 0.47 14.74 -8.95
CA THR A 243 -0.26 15.43 -7.89
C THR A 243 0.57 16.66 -7.52
N GLU A 244 -0.09 17.73 -7.17
CA GLU A 244 0.57 18.96 -6.68
C GLU A 244 1.62 18.65 -5.61
N LEU A 245 1.29 17.78 -4.66
CA LEU A 245 2.23 17.30 -3.64
C LEU A 245 3.42 16.53 -4.24
N GLY A 246 3.21 15.74 -5.30
CA GLY A 246 4.32 15.01 -5.97
C GLY A 246 5.33 15.97 -6.59
N GLN A 247 4.87 17.01 -7.25
CA GLN A 247 5.73 18.07 -7.82
C GLN A 247 6.47 18.83 -6.71
N GLN A 248 5.80 19.11 -5.60
CA GLN A 248 6.41 19.76 -4.44
C GLN A 248 7.49 18.89 -3.77
N LEU A 249 7.28 17.57 -3.69
CA LEU A 249 8.29 16.63 -3.18
C LEU A 249 9.52 16.54 -4.11
N GLU A 250 9.33 16.56 -5.43
CA GLU A 250 10.43 16.60 -6.40
C GLU A 250 11.20 17.91 -6.31
N ALA A 251 10.52 19.04 -6.14
CA ALA A 251 11.15 20.34 -5.92
C ALA A 251 11.99 20.33 -4.64
N LEU A 252 11.45 19.78 -3.55
CA LEU A 252 12.19 19.61 -2.29
C LEU A 252 13.43 18.72 -2.45
N GLU A 253 13.32 17.61 -3.17
CA GLU A 253 14.48 16.74 -3.44
C GLU A 253 15.55 17.48 -4.26
N THR A 254 15.13 18.29 -5.22
CA THR A 254 16.04 19.14 -6.03
C THR A 254 16.75 20.17 -5.15
N LEU A 255 16.04 20.84 -4.23
CA LEU A 255 16.65 21.78 -3.28
C LEU A 255 17.67 21.09 -2.38
N LEU A 256 17.37 19.88 -1.88
CA LEU A 256 18.29 19.08 -1.07
C LEU A 256 19.55 18.67 -1.85
N GLN A 257 19.41 18.30 -3.12
CA GLN A 257 20.53 17.93 -4.00
C GLN A 257 21.40 19.12 -4.35
N ASN A 258 20.79 20.30 -4.54
CA ASN A 258 21.51 21.55 -4.83
C ASN A 258 22.18 22.16 -3.59
N GLY A 259 21.90 21.61 -2.39
CA GLY A 259 22.46 22.14 -1.15
C GLY A 259 21.73 23.37 -0.59
N ASP A 260 20.58 23.75 -1.14
CA ASP A 260 19.75 24.85 -0.60
C ASP A 260 18.92 24.34 0.58
N LEU A 261 19.65 24.03 1.66
CA LEU A 261 19.10 23.33 2.82
C LEU A 261 18.14 24.21 3.63
N ALA A 262 18.33 25.53 3.61
CA ALA A 262 17.45 26.44 4.36
C ALA A 262 16.07 26.53 3.72
N THR A 263 16.01 26.70 2.40
CA THR A 263 14.76 26.70 1.64
C THR A 263 14.06 25.34 1.71
N ALA A 264 14.82 24.24 1.57
CA ALA A 264 14.29 22.89 1.70
C ALA A 264 13.64 22.62 3.09
N GLU A 265 14.28 23.07 4.17
CA GLU A 265 13.72 22.98 5.53
C GLU A 265 12.41 23.75 5.64
N GLN A 266 12.38 24.98 5.15
CA GLN A 266 11.20 25.84 5.23
C GLN A 266 10.02 25.27 4.44
N GLU A 267 10.25 24.90 3.20
CA GLU A 267 9.20 24.32 2.35
C GLU A 267 8.68 22.98 2.91
N ALA A 268 9.58 22.10 3.37
CA ALA A 268 9.18 20.86 4.01
C ALA A 268 8.29 21.10 5.23
N ARG A 269 8.57 22.11 6.05
CA ARG A 269 7.74 22.49 7.21
C ARG A 269 6.39 23.06 6.81
N GLU A 270 6.32 23.90 5.77
CA GLU A 270 5.04 24.43 5.28
C GLU A 270 4.16 23.28 4.75
N LEU A 271 4.73 22.36 3.98
CA LEU A 271 4.01 21.19 3.51
C LEU A 271 3.56 20.25 4.63
N GLN A 272 4.34 20.14 5.72
CA GLN A 272 3.92 19.37 6.91
C GLN A 272 2.69 19.95 7.62
N LYS A 273 2.41 21.26 7.51
CA LYS A 273 1.19 21.86 8.08
C LYS A 273 -0.05 21.40 7.30
N SER A 274 0.08 21.28 5.98
CA SER A 274 -1.01 20.83 5.10
C SER A 274 -1.14 19.30 5.05
N HIS A 275 -0.03 18.59 5.30
CA HIS A 275 0.07 17.13 5.20
C HIS A 275 0.79 16.56 6.44
N PRO A 276 0.19 16.65 7.64
CA PRO A 276 0.87 16.33 8.91
C PRO A 276 1.18 14.82 9.10
N ASP A 277 0.51 13.96 8.34
CA ASP A 277 0.61 12.49 8.35
C ASP A 277 1.65 11.92 7.37
N ARG A 278 2.38 12.78 6.65
CA ARG A 278 3.34 12.34 5.63
C ARG A 278 4.75 12.22 6.21
N ALA A 279 5.19 10.97 6.40
CA ALA A 279 6.53 10.67 6.89
C ALA A 279 7.65 11.19 5.96
N GLU A 280 7.41 11.15 4.64
CA GLU A 280 8.38 11.62 3.63
C GLU A 280 8.80 13.08 3.86
N LEU A 281 7.85 13.95 4.23
CA LEU A 281 8.13 15.35 4.52
C LEU A 281 8.97 15.52 5.78
N ALA A 282 8.77 14.66 6.79
CA ALA A 282 9.58 14.65 7.99
C ALA A 282 11.01 14.16 7.70
N VAL A 283 11.17 13.17 6.81
CA VAL A 283 12.48 12.72 6.32
C VAL A 283 13.21 13.86 5.59
N MET A 284 12.54 14.55 4.68
CA MET A 284 13.14 15.66 3.91
C MET A 284 13.56 16.82 4.82
N ALA A 285 12.70 17.21 5.77
CA ALA A 285 13.06 18.22 6.79
C ALA A 285 14.26 17.76 7.63
N GLY A 286 14.30 16.49 8.04
CA GLY A 286 15.42 15.91 8.77
C GLY A 286 16.73 15.91 7.97
N ARG A 287 16.68 15.61 6.66
CA ARG A 287 17.86 15.67 5.76
C ARG A 287 18.38 17.10 5.61
N ALA A 288 17.48 18.07 5.44
CA ALA A 288 17.84 19.49 5.40
C ALA A 288 18.55 19.94 6.69
N LEU A 289 17.97 19.60 7.85
CA LEU A 289 18.55 19.90 9.16
C LEU A 289 19.89 19.22 9.40
N ALA A 290 20.03 17.96 9.01
CA ALA A 290 21.28 17.21 9.12
C ALA A 290 22.40 17.82 8.27
N GLY A 291 22.05 18.28 7.06
CA GLY A 291 22.98 18.98 6.18
C GLY A 291 23.40 20.35 6.71
N GLN A 292 22.54 21.04 7.46
CA GLN A 292 22.86 22.28 8.19
C GLN A 292 23.69 22.05 9.46
N GLY A 293 23.99 20.80 9.82
CA GLY A 293 24.73 20.47 11.07
C GLY A 293 23.86 20.49 12.34
N ARG A 294 22.54 20.64 12.21
CA ARG A 294 21.59 20.71 13.33
C ARG A 294 21.14 19.30 13.75
N ALA A 295 22.07 18.49 14.27
CA ALA A 295 21.91 17.06 14.51
C ALA A 295 20.70 16.73 15.41
N HIS A 296 20.49 17.44 16.52
CA HIS A 296 19.35 17.18 17.42
C HIS A 296 18.00 17.42 16.75
N ALA A 297 17.87 18.50 15.98
CA ALA A 297 16.64 18.82 15.28
C ALA A 297 16.37 17.81 14.13
N ALA A 298 17.43 17.37 13.45
CA ALA A 298 17.35 16.32 12.44
C ALA A 298 16.89 14.99 13.04
N ALA A 299 17.46 14.58 14.19
CA ALA A 299 17.04 13.36 14.88
C ALA A 299 15.55 13.40 15.25
N ALA A 300 15.08 14.52 15.82
CA ALA A 300 13.65 14.69 16.14
C ALA A 300 12.74 14.59 14.90
N SER A 301 13.20 15.11 13.74
CA SER A 301 12.44 14.99 12.49
C SER A 301 12.40 13.55 11.97
N PHE A 302 13.49 12.80 12.09
CA PHE A 302 13.51 11.39 11.72
C PHE A 302 12.72 10.51 12.70
N ASP A 303 12.74 10.81 14.00
CA ASP A 303 11.87 10.14 15.00
C ASP A 303 10.39 10.33 14.65
N ARG A 304 10.02 11.56 14.28
CA ARG A 304 8.65 11.85 13.81
C ARG A 304 8.32 11.06 12.55
N ALA A 305 9.27 10.95 11.61
CA ALA A 305 9.08 10.15 10.40
C ALA A 305 8.84 8.67 10.73
N VAL A 306 9.63 8.09 11.64
CA VAL A 306 9.47 6.72 12.12
C VAL A 306 8.16 6.53 12.89
N ALA A 307 7.73 7.52 13.67
CA ALA A 307 6.45 7.47 14.38
C ALA A 307 5.26 7.50 13.40
N LEU A 308 5.36 8.27 12.30
CA LEU A 308 4.34 8.34 11.25
C LEU A 308 4.36 7.10 10.35
N ASP A 309 5.54 6.60 10.02
CA ASP A 309 5.75 5.40 9.21
C ASP A 309 6.94 4.61 9.75
N PRO A 310 6.69 3.56 10.55
CA PRO A 310 7.73 2.67 11.07
C PRO A 310 8.56 1.96 9.97
N LEU A 311 8.05 1.94 8.73
CA LEU A 311 8.72 1.34 7.56
C LEU A 311 9.51 2.38 6.73
N ALA A 312 9.61 3.61 7.18
CA ALA A 312 10.36 4.65 6.47
C ALA A 312 11.88 4.31 6.47
N VAL A 313 12.31 3.51 5.48
CA VAL A 313 13.69 3.02 5.32
C VAL A 313 14.70 4.16 5.40
N ASP A 314 14.39 5.27 4.68
CA ASP A 314 15.27 6.45 4.67
C ASP A 314 15.34 7.13 6.05
N ALA A 315 14.24 7.12 6.83
CA ALA A 315 14.24 7.65 8.18
C ALA A 315 15.21 6.88 9.08
N HIS A 316 15.14 5.55 9.09
CA HIS A 316 16.03 4.67 9.86
C HIS A 316 17.49 4.83 9.41
N TYR A 317 17.73 4.92 8.11
CA TYR A 317 19.09 5.15 7.58
C TYR A 317 19.70 6.46 8.11
N HIS A 318 18.96 7.56 7.94
CA HIS A 318 19.42 8.89 8.34
C HIS A 318 19.44 9.07 9.86
N LEU A 319 18.52 8.46 10.60
CA LEU A 319 18.55 8.45 12.06
C LEU A 319 19.85 7.81 12.58
N GLY A 320 20.23 6.65 12.00
CA GLY A 320 21.51 6.02 12.34
C GLY A 320 22.71 6.91 12.03
N LEU A 321 22.73 7.59 10.87
CA LEU A 321 23.81 8.52 10.53
C LEU A 321 23.94 9.68 11.53
N VAL A 322 22.80 10.26 11.92
CA VAL A 322 22.78 11.39 12.88
C VAL A 322 23.18 10.91 14.27
N ALA A 323 22.71 9.74 14.69
CA ALA A 323 23.07 9.15 15.99
C ALA A 323 24.58 8.86 16.10
N VAL A 324 25.21 8.33 15.04
CA VAL A 324 26.68 8.17 15.00
C VAL A 324 27.40 9.51 15.16
N LYS A 325 26.94 10.54 14.42
CA LYS A 325 27.53 11.89 14.52
C LYS A 325 27.37 12.51 15.90
N SER A 326 26.35 12.14 16.64
CA SER A 326 26.07 12.58 18.01
C SER A 326 26.76 11.71 19.08
N GLY A 327 27.44 10.62 18.69
CA GLY A 327 28.10 9.69 19.60
C GLY A 327 27.16 8.66 20.24
N ASP A 328 25.87 8.62 19.87
CA ASP A 328 24.89 7.67 20.38
C ASP A 328 24.92 6.38 19.53
N LEU A 329 25.90 5.53 19.84
CA LEU A 329 26.14 4.30 19.08
C LEU A 329 25.04 3.25 19.30
N GLU A 330 24.38 3.24 20.46
CA GLU A 330 23.27 2.31 20.71
C GLU A 330 22.05 2.64 19.85
N ARG A 331 21.69 3.91 19.81
CA ARG A 331 20.61 4.38 18.95
C ARG A 331 20.93 4.20 17.47
N ALA A 332 22.17 4.43 17.08
CA ALA A 332 22.63 4.20 15.71
C ALA A 332 22.48 2.74 15.31
N ALA A 333 22.92 1.81 16.17
CA ALA A 333 22.80 0.39 15.92
C ALA A 333 21.33 -0.07 15.84
N ALA A 334 20.46 0.42 16.73
CA ALA A 334 19.04 0.11 16.70
C ALA A 334 18.38 0.58 15.38
N ALA A 335 18.59 1.84 15.00
CA ALA A 335 18.05 2.39 13.75
C ALA A 335 18.56 1.65 12.51
N TRP A 336 19.86 1.36 12.46
CA TRP A 336 20.45 0.65 11.32
C TRP A 336 20.12 -0.83 11.26
N ASN A 337 19.89 -1.51 12.38
CA ASN A 337 19.35 -2.88 12.36
C ASN A 337 17.96 -2.90 11.74
N THR A 338 17.07 -1.96 12.11
CA THR A 338 15.76 -1.81 11.47
C THR A 338 15.91 -1.51 9.97
N PHE A 339 16.81 -0.60 9.59
CA PHE A 339 17.12 -0.34 8.18
C PHE A 339 17.53 -1.61 7.44
N LEU A 340 18.40 -2.45 8.02
CA LEU A 340 18.88 -3.68 7.41
C LEU A 340 17.76 -4.73 7.26
N GLN A 341 16.79 -4.75 8.16
CA GLN A 341 15.61 -5.61 8.04
C GLN A 341 14.69 -5.16 6.91
N LEU A 342 14.53 -3.85 6.74
CA LEU A 342 13.61 -3.25 5.78
C LEU A 342 14.21 -3.10 4.37
N SER A 343 15.54 -2.96 4.25
CA SER A 343 16.21 -2.68 2.97
C SER A 343 16.48 -3.96 2.19
N PRO A 344 15.99 -4.10 0.94
CA PRO A 344 16.16 -5.33 0.14
C PRO A 344 17.59 -5.54 -0.36
N GLY A 345 18.42 -4.48 -0.49
CA GLY A 345 19.79 -4.55 -1.02
C GLY A 345 20.38 -3.18 -1.38
N GLY A 346 21.56 -3.17 -2.00
CA GLY A 346 22.23 -1.97 -2.54
C GLY A 346 23.44 -1.49 -1.72
N GLU A 347 24.11 -0.45 -2.22
CA GLU A 347 25.34 0.07 -1.62
C GLU A 347 25.16 0.56 -0.19
N ARG A 348 24.05 1.26 0.09
CA ARG A 348 23.72 1.74 1.45
C ARG A 348 23.63 0.58 2.44
N ARG A 349 23.02 -0.54 2.04
CA ARG A 349 22.93 -1.73 2.89
C ARG A 349 24.31 -2.28 3.24
N SER A 350 25.19 -2.45 2.24
CA SER A 350 26.53 -2.96 2.44
C SER A 350 27.38 -2.02 3.33
N HIS A 351 27.16 -0.70 3.19
CA HIS A 351 27.81 0.28 4.04
C HIS A 351 27.34 0.18 5.49
N VAL A 352 26.03 0.12 5.71
CA VAL A 352 25.44 0.02 7.05
C VAL A 352 25.80 -1.31 7.72
N GLN A 353 25.84 -2.44 7.00
CA GLN A 353 26.30 -3.71 7.55
C GLN A 353 27.71 -3.64 8.11
N ARG A 354 28.64 -3.02 7.38
CA ARG A 354 30.02 -2.81 7.86
C ARG A 354 30.06 -1.91 9.07
N ALA A 355 29.27 -0.85 9.08
CA ALA A 355 29.24 0.10 10.19
C ALA A 355 28.67 -0.55 11.47
N VAL A 356 27.61 -1.33 11.37
CA VAL A 356 27.04 -2.07 12.50
C VAL A 356 28.01 -3.11 13.04
N ALA A 357 28.71 -3.85 12.16
CA ALA A 357 29.75 -4.80 12.58
C ALA A 357 30.89 -4.10 13.34
N ALA A 358 31.40 -2.98 12.82
CA ALA A 358 32.45 -2.22 13.49
C ALA A 358 32.02 -1.66 14.86
N MET A 359 30.76 -1.23 15.00
CA MET A 359 30.22 -0.78 16.28
C MET A 359 30.12 -1.94 17.29
N ALA A 360 29.74 -3.14 16.85
CA ALA A 360 29.70 -4.31 17.70
C ALA A 360 31.10 -4.73 18.19
N GLU A 361 32.11 -4.68 17.32
CA GLU A 361 33.50 -4.94 17.66
C GLU A 361 34.05 -3.89 18.68
N LEU A 362 33.73 -2.62 18.46
CA LEU A 362 34.11 -1.55 19.38
C LEU A 362 33.49 -1.75 20.77
N LYS A 363 32.22 -2.09 20.83
CA LYS A 363 31.51 -2.38 22.08
C LYS A 363 32.17 -3.52 22.84
N GLN A 364 32.45 -4.61 22.14
CA GLN A 364 33.12 -5.79 22.73
C GLN A 364 34.53 -5.46 23.26
N ALA A 365 35.28 -4.63 22.51
CA ALA A 365 36.60 -4.20 22.93
C ALA A 365 36.57 -3.32 24.20
N ILE A 366 35.56 -2.45 24.34
CA ILE A 366 35.36 -1.64 25.54
C ILE A 366 34.96 -2.49 26.74
N GLU A 367 34.05 -3.45 26.54
CA GLU A 367 33.58 -4.36 27.61
C GLU A 367 34.68 -5.33 28.09
N SER A 368 35.65 -5.66 27.23
CA SER A 368 36.77 -6.53 27.55
C SER A 368 38.00 -5.78 28.07
N ALA A 369 37.96 -4.45 28.11
CA ALA A 369 39.10 -3.64 28.63
C ALA A 369 39.22 -3.86 30.15
N PRO A 370 40.43 -4.15 30.69
CA PRO A 370 40.61 -4.29 32.13
C PRO A 370 40.31 -2.95 32.82
N THR A 371 39.39 -2.98 33.77
CA THR A 371 39.16 -1.88 34.71
C THR A 371 40.32 -1.83 35.64
N GLU A 372 41.26 -0.87 35.44
CA GLU A 372 42.30 -0.54 36.40
C GLU A 372 41.73 0.11 37.67
#